data_b7b55daaf6acb5051a552af9676c7762
#
_entry.id   b7b55daaf6acb5051a552af9676c7762
#
_cell.length_a   1.000
_cell.length_b   1.000
_cell.length_c   1.000
_cell.angle_alpha   90.00
_cell.angle_beta   90.00
_cell.angle_gamma   90.00
#
_symmetry.space_group_name_H-M   'P 1'
#
loop_
_entity.id
_entity.type
_entity.pdbx_description
1 polymer ?
#
loop_
_entity_poly.entity_id
_entity_poly.type
_entity_poly.pdbx_seq_one_letter_code
_entity_poly.pdbx_strand_id
1 'polypeptide(L)'
;LTACGTGPMMTFHAGDVQVVRGVTNELIERLMNKGFSPGHIFDTTGYTYTVTPFSAEGMKLELEDMMAEAGVELLYHSVVCDVEYENAVINSVEVYGKNGKRCIESRMFVDASGDCDLAFLAGLETNKGREADGKCQPMTMNFKVINVDTDRVKEYIMNNNDEFPRLKSDLSKVTRAPKLSIGGYVNTLKKAQKTGKISFQ
;
A
#
# COMPACT_ATOMS: atom_id res chain seq x y z
N LEU A 1 -1.49 4.12 9.29
CA LEU A 1 -0.63 3.30 8.44
C LEU A 1 -1.45 2.65 7.33
N THR A 2 -1.65 3.39 6.25
CA THR A 2 -2.40 2.96 5.05
C THR A 2 -1.77 1.71 4.41
N ALA A 3 -0.44 1.59 4.50
CA ALA A 3 0.30 0.43 3.98
C ALA A 3 -0.16 -0.92 4.56
N CYS A 4 -0.74 -0.93 5.75
CA CYS A 4 -1.18 -2.15 6.40
C CYS A 4 -2.54 -2.66 5.89
N GLY A 5 -3.29 -1.84 5.18
CA GLY A 5 -4.56 -2.24 4.55
C GLY A 5 -4.42 -2.65 3.08
N THR A 6 -3.27 -2.39 2.47
CA THR A 6 -3.02 -2.70 1.07
C THR A 6 -2.52 -4.14 0.90
N GLY A 7 -2.52 -4.62 -0.31
CA GLY A 7 -1.98 -5.94 -0.66
C GLY A 7 -0.46 -6.03 -0.50
N PRO A 8 0.17 -7.00 -1.14
CA PRO A 8 1.61 -7.17 -1.04
C PRO A 8 2.36 -5.97 -1.62
N MET A 9 3.55 -5.68 -1.10
CA MET A 9 4.46 -4.73 -1.72
C MET A 9 4.92 -5.27 -3.08
N MET A 10 5.12 -4.38 -4.03
CA MET A 10 5.46 -4.72 -5.40
C MET A 10 6.75 -4.02 -5.83
N THR A 11 7.27 -4.42 -6.99
CA THR A 11 8.33 -3.71 -7.72
C THR A 11 9.72 -3.68 -7.06
N PHE A 12 10.05 -4.68 -6.25
CA PHE A 12 11.43 -4.87 -5.78
C PHE A 12 12.37 -5.36 -6.88
N HIS A 13 11.83 -6.01 -7.91
CA HIS A 13 12.60 -6.63 -8.99
C HIS A 13 12.25 -6.02 -10.35
N ALA A 14 13.28 -5.92 -11.18
CA ALA A 14 13.18 -5.74 -12.62
C ALA A 14 13.53 -7.09 -13.28
N GLY A 15 12.52 -7.86 -13.69
CA GLY A 15 12.70 -9.26 -14.05
C GLY A 15 13.21 -10.07 -12.83
N ASP A 16 14.27 -10.83 -13.01
CA ASP A 16 14.91 -11.66 -11.98
C ASP A 16 15.93 -10.91 -11.11
N VAL A 17 16.19 -9.64 -11.43
CA VAL A 17 17.17 -8.82 -10.70
C VAL A 17 16.48 -7.97 -9.65
N GLN A 18 16.90 -8.09 -8.40
CA GLN A 18 16.44 -7.21 -7.33
C GLN A 18 17.10 -5.83 -7.46
N VAL A 19 16.30 -4.81 -7.71
CA VAL A 19 16.73 -3.41 -7.91
C VAL A 19 16.44 -2.50 -6.71
N VAL A 20 15.43 -2.82 -5.89
CA VAL A 20 15.12 -2.07 -4.67
C VAL A 20 15.79 -2.73 -3.48
N ARG A 21 16.66 -1.97 -2.79
CA ARG A 21 17.48 -2.39 -1.65
C ARG A 21 17.41 -1.34 -0.52
N GLY A 22 18.39 -1.36 0.39
CA GLY A 22 18.49 -0.40 1.51
C GLY A 22 17.42 -0.65 2.58
N VAL A 23 16.94 0.39 3.21
CA VAL A 23 16.00 0.35 4.35
C VAL A 23 14.74 -0.48 4.05
N THR A 24 14.22 -0.39 2.82
CA THR A 24 13.03 -1.17 2.45
C THR A 24 13.33 -2.69 2.42
N ASN A 25 14.52 -3.07 1.94
CA ASN A 25 14.92 -4.48 1.94
C ASN A 25 15.21 -4.97 3.37
N GLU A 26 15.84 -4.15 4.20
CA GLU A 26 16.04 -4.43 5.62
C GLU A 26 14.73 -4.73 6.33
N LEU A 27 13.69 -3.90 6.10
CA LEU A 27 12.35 -4.16 6.63
C LEU A 27 11.82 -5.54 6.21
N ILE A 28 11.99 -5.92 4.93
CA ILE A 28 11.56 -7.25 4.47
C ILE A 28 12.33 -8.37 5.16
N GLU A 29 13.64 -8.25 5.30
CA GLU A 29 14.47 -9.25 6.00
C GLU A 29 14.04 -9.41 7.46
N ARG A 30 13.77 -8.31 8.15
CA ARG A 30 13.25 -8.32 9.52
C ARG A 30 11.89 -9.02 9.63
N LEU A 31 10.97 -8.71 8.71
CA LEU A 31 9.66 -9.36 8.63
C LEU A 31 9.78 -10.87 8.35
N MET A 32 10.71 -11.27 7.49
CA MET A 32 11.00 -12.69 7.20
C MET A 32 11.51 -13.40 8.44
N ASN A 33 12.46 -12.80 9.13
CA ASN A 33 13.06 -13.38 10.35
C ASN A 33 12.04 -13.61 11.47
N LYS A 34 11.02 -12.76 11.55
CA LYS A 34 9.91 -12.87 12.51
C LYS A 34 8.72 -13.70 11.99
N GLY A 35 8.79 -14.23 10.78
CA GLY A 35 7.70 -15.02 10.15
C GLY A 35 6.51 -14.19 9.67
N PHE A 36 6.65 -12.87 9.54
CA PHE A 36 5.61 -11.97 9.10
C PHE A 36 5.56 -11.77 7.58
N SER A 37 6.56 -12.26 6.85
CA SER A 37 6.62 -12.25 5.39
C SER A 37 7.30 -13.51 4.87
N PRO A 38 6.88 -14.07 3.72
CA PRO A 38 7.64 -15.10 3.03
C PRO A 38 8.79 -14.51 2.18
N GLY A 39 9.01 -13.19 2.20
CA GLY A 39 9.91 -12.49 1.30
C GLY A 39 9.32 -12.29 -0.09
N HIS A 40 10.19 -12.15 -1.07
CA HIS A 40 9.82 -11.93 -2.46
C HIS A 40 9.37 -13.24 -3.11
N ILE A 41 8.14 -13.28 -3.59
CA ILE A 41 7.57 -14.45 -4.27
C ILE A 41 7.07 -14.06 -5.67
N PHE A 42 6.84 -15.04 -6.54
CA PHE A 42 6.28 -14.77 -7.86
C PHE A 42 4.92 -14.05 -7.77
N ASP A 43 4.75 -13.05 -8.63
CA ASP A 43 3.48 -12.36 -8.76
C ASP A 43 2.48 -13.21 -9.55
N THR A 44 1.42 -13.63 -8.87
CA THR A 44 0.30 -14.34 -9.49
C THR A 44 -0.79 -13.41 -10.01
N THR A 45 -0.67 -12.09 -9.80
CA THR A 45 -1.59 -11.09 -10.38
C THR A 45 -1.28 -10.77 -11.84
N GLY A 46 -0.04 -11.02 -12.27
CA GLY A 46 0.45 -10.71 -13.62
C GLY A 46 0.79 -9.23 -13.84
N TYR A 47 1.00 -8.45 -12.77
CA TYR A 47 1.42 -7.04 -12.88
C TYR A 47 2.93 -6.87 -12.84
N THR A 48 3.60 -7.62 -11.96
CA THR A 48 5.03 -7.50 -11.71
C THR A 48 5.69 -8.87 -11.77
N TYR A 49 7.00 -8.92 -11.67
CA TYR A 49 7.72 -10.18 -11.60
C TYR A 49 7.59 -10.83 -10.23
N THR A 50 7.75 -10.03 -9.17
CA THR A 50 7.59 -10.49 -7.78
C THR A 50 6.67 -9.57 -7.00
N VAL A 51 6.08 -10.14 -5.96
CA VAL A 51 5.36 -9.44 -4.90
C VAL A 51 5.91 -9.87 -3.55
N THR A 52 5.73 -9.02 -2.54
CA THR A 52 6.19 -9.27 -1.18
C THR A 52 5.02 -9.21 -0.22
N PRO A 53 4.33 -10.32 0.01
CA PRO A 53 3.25 -10.38 0.99
C PRO A 53 3.78 -10.21 2.41
N PHE A 54 2.99 -9.61 3.28
CA PHE A 54 3.33 -9.42 4.68
C PHE A 54 2.10 -9.49 5.58
N SER A 55 2.34 -9.73 6.88
CA SER A 55 1.33 -9.55 7.90
C SER A 55 1.16 -8.06 8.22
N ALA A 56 -0.05 -7.52 8.13
CA ALA A 56 -0.30 -6.11 8.43
C ALA A 56 0.11 -5.76 9.88
N GLU A 57 -0.21 -6.62 10.83
CA GLU A 57 0.16 -6.40 12.23
C GLU A 57 1.67 -6.54 12.45
N GLY A 58 2.31 -7.55 11.79
CA GLY A 58 3.76 -7.68 11.81
C GLY A 58 4.49 -6.47 11.23
N MET A 59 3.96 -5.89 10.15
CA MET A 59 4.50 -4.67 9.54
C MET A 59 4.46 -3.48 10.50
N LYS A 60 3.35 -3.30 11.23
CA LYS A 60 3.21 -2.22 12.22
C LYS A 60 4.26 -2.35 13.32
N LEU A 61 4.38 -3.55 13.90
CA LEU A 61 5.34 -3.82 14.97
C LEU A 61 6.77 -3.57 14.50
N GLU A 62 7.13 -4.05 13.31
CA GLU A 62 8.50 -3.91 12.81
C GLU A 62 8.86 -2.46 12.50
N LEU A 63 7.92 -1.70 11.94
CA LEU A 63 8.14 -0.26 11.71
C LEU A 63 8.29 0.51 13.01
N GLU A 64 7.54 0.17 14.07
CA GLU A 64 7.69 0.76 15.39
C GLU A 64 9.06 0.42 15.98
N ASP A 65 9.50 -0.85 15.90
CA ASP A 65 10.81 -1.28 16.38
C ASP A 65 11.94 -0.51 15.65
N MET A 66 11.86 -0.40 14.32
CA MET A 66 12.85 0.34 13.52
C MET A 66 12.91 1.83 13.88
N MET A 67 11.76 2.46 14.14
CA MET A 67 11.72 3.86 14.58
C MET A 67 12.31 4.02 15.99
N ALA A 68 11.99 3.13 16.90
CA ALA A 68 12.55 3.13 18.27
C ALA A 68 14.07 2.94 18.25
N GLU A 69 14.60 2.00 17.47
CA GLU A 69 16.03 1.78 17.29
C GLU A 69 16.75 3.01 16.73
N ALA A 70 16.07 3.76 15.84
CA ALA A 70 16.58 5.01 15.27
C ALA A 70 16.42 6.23 16.20
N GLY A 71 15.82 6.07 17.37
CA GLY A 71 15.58 7.15 18.34
C GLY A 71 14.52 8.15 17.88
N VAL A 72 13.61 7.74 16.99
CA VAL A 72 12.51 8.59 16.47
C VAL A 72 11.36 8.62 17.46
N GLU A 73 10.92 9.83 17.84
CA GLU A 73 9.69 10.02 18.60
C GLU A 73 8.47 9.89 17.67
N LEU A 74 7.58 8.94 17.97
CA LEU A 74 6.36 8.70 17.22
C LEU A 74 5.16 9.41 17.82
N LEU A 75 4.45 10.15 17.00
CA LEU A 75 3.23 10.87 17.40
C LEU A 75 2.03 10.31 16.63
N TYR A 76 1.37 9.32 17.22
CA TYR A 76 0.20 8.67 16.62
C TYR A 76 -1.08 9.49 16.77
N HIS A 77 -2.05 9.20 15.90
CA HIS A 77 -3.38 9.85 15.91
C HIS A 77 -3.29 11.38 15.90
N SER A 78 -2.35 11.89 15.13
CA SER A 78 -2.07 13.31 15.02
C SER A 78 -2.13 13.76 13.57
N VAL A 79 -2.72 14.89 13.32
CA VAL A 79 -2.88 15.50 12.00
C VAL A 79 -2.27 16.89 12.05
N VAL A 80 -1.48 17.23 11.04
CA VAL A 80 -1.00 18.61 10.86
C VAL A 80 -2.21 19.45 10.46
N CYS A 81 -2.50 20.50 11.21
CA CYS A 81 -3.67 21.33 10.98
C CYS A 81 -3.32 22.80 10.69
N ASP A 82 -2.10 23.22 10.98
CA ASP A 82 -1.64 24.58 10.67
C ASP A 82 -0.11 24.62 10.55
N VAL A 83 0.42 25.64 9.90
CA VAL A 83 1.85 25.86 9.64
C VAL A 83 2.18 27.31 9.83
N GLU A 84 3.14 27.60 10.71
CA GLU A 84 3.72 28.95 10.84
C GLU A 84 4.96 29.05 9.93
N TYR A 85 4.92 29.94 8.97
CA TYR A 85 6.06 30.18 8.08
C TYR A 85 6.26 31.66 7.80
N GLU A 86 7.51 32.03 7.63
CA GLU A 86 7.94 33.37 7.27
C GLU A 86 9.11 33.32 6.30
N ASN A 87 9.09 34.18 5.29
CA ASN A 87 10.17 34.26 4.28
C ASN A 87 10.50 32.92 3.61
N ALA A 88 9.46 32.12 3.30
CA ALA A 88 9.58 30.77 2.73
C ALA A 88 10.29 29.74 3.63
N VAL A 89 10.36 29.99 4.94
CA VAL A 89 10.89 29.09 5.96
C VAL A 89 9.76 28.69 6.88
N ILE A 90 9.53 27.39 7.06
CA ILE A 90 8.60 26.85 8.06
C ILE A 90 9.31 26.91 9.42
N ASN A 91 8.70 27.59 10.37
CA ASN A 91 9.20 27.71 11.74
C ASN A 91 8.60 26.63 12.64
N SER A 92 7.30 26.41 12.52
CA SER A 92 6.58 25.42 13.31
C SER A 92 5.39 24.84 12.58
N VAL A 93 4.93 23.68 13.05
CA VAL A 93 3.67 23.06 12.63
C VAL A 93 2.77 22.87 13.85
N GLU A 94 1.48 23.13 13.66
CA GLU A 94 0.48 22.78 14.65
C GLU A 94 -0.10 21.40 14.32
N VAL A 95 -0.04 20.49 15.28
CA VAL A 95 -0.63 19.17 15.16
C VAL A 95 -1.80 19.04 16.12
N TYR A 96 -2.89 18.44 15.66
CA TYR A 96 -4.06 18.13 16.46
C TYR A 96 -4.17 16.63 16.69
N GLY A 97 -4.32 16.24 17.92
CA GLY A 97 -4.51 14.86 18.34
C GLY A 97 -5.53 14.75 19.48
N LYS A 98 -5.64 13.57 20.06
CA LYS A 98 -6.59 13.30 21.15
C LYS A 98 -6.39 14.20 22.38
N ASN A 99 -5.17 14.66 22.60
CA ASN A 99 -4.81 15.55 23.72
C ASN A 99 -4.88 17.04 23.36
N GLY A 100 -5.52 17.39 22.25
CA GLY A 100 -5.62 18.76 21.75
C GLY A 100 -4.49 19.14 20.80
N LYS A 101 -4.25 20.44 20.69
CA LYS A 101 -3.25 21.02 19.80
C LYS A 101 -1.87 21.06 20.44
N ARG A 102 -0.84 20.80 19.64
CA ARG A 102 0.57 20.94 20.00
C ARG A 102 1.30 21.66 18.88
N CYS A 103 2.14 22.59 19.24
CA CYS A 103 3.10 23.22 18.33
C CYS A 103 4.40 22.42 18.34
N ILE A 104 4.96 22.16 17.16
CA ILE A 104 6.23 21.46 16.98
C ILE A 104 7.15 22.36 16.17
N GLU A 105 8.26 22.74 16.75
CA GLU A 105 9.31 23.51 16.11
C GLU A 105 10.42 22.57 15.60
N SER A 106 11.00 22.89 14.46
CA SER A 106 12.12 22.14 13.90
C SER A 106 12.95 23.03 12.96
N ARG A 107 14.19 22.62 12.73
CA ARG A 107 15.05 23.26 11.71
C ARG A 107 14.75 22.78 10.30
N MET A 108 14.07 21.63 10.15
CA MET A 108 13.73 21.05 8.85
C MET A 108 12.44 20.24 8.98
N PHE A 109 11.59 20.32 8.00
CA PHE A 109 10.35 19.59 7.89
C PHE A 109 10.37 18.73 6.60
N VAL A 110 9.85 17.53 6.69
CA VAL A 110 9.69 16.62 5.54
C VAL A 110 8.22 16.29 5.42
N ASP A 111 7.59 16.68 4.32
CA ASP A 111 6.21 16.32 4.03
C ASP A 111 6.17 14.91 3.41
N ALA A 112 5.68 13.96 4.18
CA ALA A 112 5.39 12.60 3.75
C ALA A 112 3.91 12.24 4.02
N SER A 113 3.01 13.22 4.00
CA SER A 113 1.60 13.08 4.34
C SER A 113 0.79 12.28 3.32
N GLY A 114 1.28 12.11 2.11
CA GLY A 114 0.58 11.41 1.02
C GLY A 114 -0.28 12.34 0.15
N ASP A 115 -0.87 13.38 0.74
CA ASP A 115 -1.68 14.39 0.04
C ASP A 115 -1.01 15.78 -0.01
N CYS A 116 0.27 15.87 0.36
CA CYS A 116 1.04 17.13 0.47
C CYS A 116 0.42 18.14 1.46
N ASP A 117 -0.08 17.67 2.58
CA ASP A 117 -0.81 18.49 3.55
C ASP A 117 0.04 19.64 4.09
N LEU A 118 1.29 19.36 4.45
CA LEU A 118 2.22 20.39 4.93
C LEU A 118 2.55 21.44 3.87
N ALA A 119 2.82 20.98 2.64
CA ALA A 119 3.12 21.85 1.52
C ALA A 119 1.93 22.76 1.18
N PHE A 120 0.72 22.18 1.18
CA PHE A 120 -0.52 22.92 0.93
C PHE A 120 -0.78 23.98 2.03
N LEU A 121 -0.63 23.63 3.29
CA LEU A 121 -0.81 24.56 4.41
C LEU A 121 0.25 25.68 4.42
N ALA A 122 1.46 25.39 3.95
CA ALA A 122 2.51 26.38 3.76
C ALA A 122 2.33 27.27 2.52
N GLY A 123 1.21 27.13 1.79
CA GLY A 123 0.90 27.95 0.63
C GLY A 123 1.72 27.63 -0.62
N LEU A 124 2.37 26.46 -0.68
CA LEU A 124 3.09 26.02 -1.86
C LEU A 124 2.12 25.56 -2.95
N GLU A 125 2.52 25.73 -4.20
CA GLU A 125 1.74 25.22 -5.33
C GLU A 125 1.70 23.69 -5.30
N THR A 126 0.49 23.14 -5.35
CA THR A 126 0.24 21.70 -5.39
C THR A 126 -0.63 21.35 -6.58
N ASN A 127 -0.35 20.22 -7.21
CA ASN A 127 -1.14 19.72 -8.34
C ASN A 127 -2.06 18.60 -7.89
N LYS A 128 -3.35 18.71 -8.19
CA LYS A 128 -4.36 17.69 -7.90
C LYS A 128 -4.95 17.11 -9.17
N GLY A 129 -4.84 15.81 -9.33
CA GLY A 129 -5.34 15.12 -10.52
C GLY A 129 -4.44 15.30 -11.74
N ARG A 130 -4.83 14.70 -12.86
CA ARG A 130 -4.09 14.83 -14.11
C ARG A 130 -4.55 16.06 -14.91
N GLU A 131 -3.63 16.65 -15.64
CA GLU A 131 -3.85 17.91 -16.37
C GLU A 131 -5.00 17.82 -17.39
N ALA A 132 -5.17 16.66 -18.04
CA ALA A 132 -6.14 16.48 -19.12
C ALA A 132 -7.61 16.55 -18.67
N ASP A 133 -7.96 16.09 -17.46
CA ASP A 133 -9.36 15.99 -17.00
C ASP A 133 -9.54 16.17 -15.48
N GLY A 134 -8.49 16.52 -14.76
CA GLY A 134 -8.52 16.74 -13.31
C GLY A 134 -8.73 15.47 -12.45
N LYS A 135 -8.77 14.29 -13.07
CA LYS A 135 -9.04 13.04 -12.34
C LYS A 135 -7.83 12.57 -11.56
N CYS A 136 -8.07 12.22 -10.31
CA CYS A 136 -7.08 11.55 -9.44
C CYS A 136 -6.98 10.06 -9.76
N GLN A 137 -6.05 9.38 -9.09
CA GLN A 137 -5.96 7.92 -9.10
C GLN A 137 -7.27 7.30 -8.59
N PRO A 138 -7.70 6.14 -9.12
CA PRO A 138 -8.88 5.45 -8.63
C PRO A 138 -8.76 5.12 -7.15
N MET A 139 -9.83 5.36 -6.41
CA MET A 139 -9.92 4.94 -5.01
C MET A 139 -10.25 3.46 -4.92
N THR A 140 -9.74 2.82 -3.88
CA THR A 140 -9.98 1.40 -3.60
C THR A 140 -10.47 1.23 -2.17
N MET A 141 -11.52 0.45 -1.99
CA MET A 141 -11.96 0.00 -0.67
C MET A 141 -11.53 -1.45 -0.46
N ASN A 142 -10.73 -1.67 0.57
CA ASN A 142 -10.29 -3.01 0.96
C ASN A 142 -11.19 -3.56 2.07
N PHE A 143 -11.47 -4.86 2.02
CA PHE A 143 -12.13 -5.58 3.10
C PHE A 143 -11.47 -6.95 3.29
N LYS A 144 -11.51 -7.44 4.51
CA LYS A 144 -10.96 -8.74 4.88
C LYS A 144 -12.04 -9.80 4.89
N VAL A 145 -11.79 -10.90 4.21
CA VAL A 145 -12.63 -12.09 4.22
C VAL A 145 -11.88 -13.21 4.94
N ILE A 146 -12.58 -13.97 5.77
CA ILE A 146 -12.04 -15.13 6.49
C ILE A 146 -12.71 -16.41 6.01
N ASN A 147 -12.17 -17.57 6.38
CA ASN A 147 -12.66 -18.90 6.00
C ASN A 147 -12.72 -19.12 4.48
N VAL A 148 -11.76 -18.55 3.74
CA VAL A 148 -11.62 -18.77 2.32
C VAL A 148 -10.94 -20.11 2.07
N ASP A 149 -11.60 -20.99 1.34
CA ASP A 149 -11.03 -22.23 0.84
C ASP A 149 -10.13 -21.91 -0.37
N THR A 150 -8.83 -21.80 -0.11
CA THR A 150 -7.85 -21.42 -1.13
C THR A 150 -7.68 -22.49 -2.23
N ASP A 151 -7.92 -23.75 -1.91
CA ASP A 151 -7.79 -24.83 -2.92
C ASP A 151 -8.98 -24.79 -3.89
N ARG A 152 -10.19 -24.53 -3.41
CA ARG A 152 -11.34 -24.26 -4.28
C ARG A 152 -11.15 -23.01 -5.12
N VAL A 153 -10.51 -21.96 -4.60
CA VAL A 153 -10.17 -20.77 -5.40
C VAL A 153 -9.20 -21.13 -6.52
N LYS A 154 -8.15 -21.91 -6.24
CA LYS A 154 -7.21 -22.37 -7.25
C LYS A 154 -7.90 -23.22 -8.31
N GLU A 155 -8.74 -24.17 -7.91
CA GLU A 155 -9.53 -25.00 -8.82
C GLU A 155 -10.44 -24.14 -9.71
N TYR A 156 -11.12 -23.15 -9.13
CA TYR A 156 -11.96 -22.22 -9.89
C TYR A 156 -11.15 -21.46 -10.95
N ILE A 157 -9.97 -20.95 -10.60
CA ILE A 157 -9.08 -20.25 -11.52
C ILE A 157 -8.68 -21.17 -12.69
N MET A 158 -8.30 -22.41 -12.39
CA MET A 158 -7.89 -23.38 -13.40
C MET A 158 -9.01 -23.74 -14.38
N ASN A 159 -10.25 -23.79 -13.91
CA ASN A 159 -11.42 -24.14 -14.72
C ASN A 159 -12.09 -22.94 -15.42
N ASN A 160 -11.74 -21.69 -15.06
CA ASN A 160 -12.38 -20.48 -15.58
C ASN A 160 -11.34 -19.42 -16.01
N ASN A 161 -10.44 -19.81 -16.89
CA ASN A 161 -9.29 -18.99 -17.30
C ASN A 161 -9.67 -17.64 -17.92
N ASP A 162 -10.84 -17.56 -18.55
CA ASP A 162 -11.37 -16.34 -19.15
C ASP A 162 -11.78 -15.28 -18.12
N GLU A 163 -12.02 -15.68 -16.88
CA GLU A 163 -12.23 -14.81 -15.74
C GLU A 163 -10.93 -14.10 -15.28
N PHE A 164 -9.75 -14.65 -15.64
CA PHE A 164 -8.44 -14.23 -15.17
C PHE A 164 -7.50 -13.91 -16.33
N PRO A 165 -7.78 -12.87 -17.13
CA PRO A 165 -7.08 -12.60 -18.39
C PRO A 165 -5.57 -12.37 -18.25
N ARG A 166 -5.11 -11.94 -17.05
CA ARG A 166 -3.69 -11.70 -16.77
C ARG A 166 -2.90 -12.97 -16.46
N LEU A 167 -3.57 -14.02 -16.03
CA LEU A 167 -2.96 -15.32 -15.72
C LEU A 167 -2.87 -16.26 -16.94
N LYS A 168 -3.47 -15.91 -18.07
CA LYS A 168 -3.54 -16.77 -19.28
C LYS A 168 -2.19 -17.30 -19.76
N SER A 169 -1.10 -16.57 -19.51
CA SER A 169 0.23 -16.95 -19.98
C SER A 169 0.93 -18.01 -19.11
N ASP A 170 0.55 -18.14 -17.84
CA ASP A 170 1.19 -19.11 -16.94
C ASP A 170 0.33 -19.44 -15.71
N LEU A 171 -0.61 -20.35 -15.91
CA LEU A 171 -1.46 -20.86 -14.83
C LEU A 171 -0.68 -21.67 -13.78
N SER A 172 0.51 -22.17 -14.11
CA SER A 172 1.34 -22.93 -13.16
C SER A 172 1.77 -22.08 -11.96
N LYS A 173 1.78 -20.75 -12.11
CA LYS A 173 2.04 -19.83 -11.00
C LYS A 173 1.01 -19.95 -9.86
N VAL A 174 -0.24 -20.24 -10.20
CA VAL A 174 -1.32 -20.38 -9.23
C VAL A 174 -1.08 -21.55 -8.26
N THR A 175 -0.57 -22.65 -8.79
CA THR A 175 -0.31 -23.87 -8.00
C THR A 175 1.01 -23.83 -7.24
N ARG A 176 2.00 -23.10 -7.74
CA ARG A 176 3.35 -23.03 -7.14
C ARG A 176 3.52 -21.91 -6.12
N ALA A 177 2.66 -20.89 -6.16
CA ALA A 177 2.81 -19.74 -5.26
C ALA A 177 2.49 -20.13 -3.81
N PRO A 178 3.36 -19.81 -2.84
CA PRO A 178 3.11 -20.05 -1.42
C PRO A 178 1.98 -19.18 -0.87
N LYS A 179 1.73 -18.03 -1.50
CA LYS A 179 0.57 -17.16 -1.26
C LYS A 179 -0.01 -16.74 -2.60
N LEU A 180 -1.33 -16.80 -2.71
CA LEU A 180 -2.07 -16.48 -3.92
C LEU A 180 -2.50 -15.01 -3.90
N SER A 181 -2.09 -14.25 -4.91
CA SER A 181 -2.62 -12.93 -5.24
C SER A 181 -3.19 -12.99 -6.63
N ILE A 182 -4.45 -12.59 -6.81
CA ILE A 182 -5.15 -12.71 -8.10
C ILE A 182 -5.88 -11.40 -8.43
N GLY A 183 -5.88 -11.07 -9.72
CA GLY A 183 -6.77 -10.09 -10.30
C GLY A 183 -7.64 -10.76 -11.36
N GLY A 184 -8.96 -10.70 -11.22
CA GLY A 184 -9.85 -11.43 -12.12
C GLY A 184 -11.32 -11.26 -11.78
N TYR A 185 -12.08 -12.33 -12.00
CA TYR A 185 -13.55 -12.37 -11.91
C TYR A 185 -14.22 -11.38 -12.87
N VAL A 186 -13.59 -11.13 -14.04
CA VAL A 186 -14.01 -10.04 -14.94
C VAL A 186 -15.40 -10.25 -15.51
N ASN A 187 -15.77 -11.47 -15.86
CA ASN A 187 -17.09 -11.79 -16.41
C ASN A 187 -18.15 -11.82 -15.31
N THR A 188 -17.80 -12.38 -14.15
CA THR A 188 -18.65 -12.40 -12.95
C THR A 188 -19.00 -10.99 -12.49
N LEU A 189 -18.02 -10.09 -12.41
CA LEU A 189 -18.24 -8.68 -12.06
C LEU A 189 -19.10 -7.94 -13.11
N LYS A 190 -18.81 -8.13 -14.41
CA LYS A 190 -19.62 -7.55 -15.49
C LYS A 190 -21.09 -8.03 -15.44
N LYS A 191 -21.31 -9.31 -15.13
CA LYS A 191 -22.66 -9.87 -14.98
C LYS A 191 -23.37 -9.27 -13.78
N ALA A 192 -22.68 -9.15 -12.64
CA ALA A 192 -23.24 -8.57 -11.42
C ALA A 192 -23.62 -7.08 -11.63
N GLN A 193 -22.78 -6.32 -12.35
CA GLN A 193 -23.06 -4.94 -12.73
C GLN A 193 -24.28 -4.84 -13.65
N LYS A 194 -24.34 -5.66 -14.71
CA LYS A 194 -25.50 -5.69 -15.63
C LYS A 194 -26.81 -6.04 -14.96
N THR A 195 -26.78 -6.87 -13.90
CA THR A 195 -27.98 -7.28 -13.14
C THR A 195 -28.28 -6.34 -11.96
N GLY A 196 -27.54 -5.25 -11.80
CA GLY A 196 -27.73 -4.27 -10.71
C GLY A 196 -27.35 -4.77 -9.32
N LYS A 197 -26.67 -5.93 -9.22
CA LYS A 197 -26.19 -6.45 -7.93
C LYS A 197 -25.02 -5.65 -7.36
N ILE A 198 -24.26 -5.01 -8.21
CA ILE A 198 -23.19 -4.07 -7.87
C ILE A 198 -23.27 -2.86 -8.78
N SER A 199 -22.93 -1.69 -8.26
CA SER A 199 -22.79 -0.46 -9.06
C SER A 199 -21.39 0.10 -8.83
N PHE A 200 -20.72 0.49 -9.91
CA PHE A 200 -19.51 1.31 -9.85
C PHE A 200 -19.86 2.68 -10.44
N GLN A 201 -19.46 3.72 -9.75
CA GLN A 201 -19.53 5.09 -10.26
C GLN A 201 -18.25 5.43 -11.02
#